data_09a2e56b76d95c9b2c1b7674c7351686
#
_entry.id   09a2e56b76d95c9b2c1b7674c7351686
#
_cell.length_a   1.000
_cell.length_b   1.000
_cell.length_c   1.000
_cell.angle_alpha   90.00
_cell.angle_beta   90.00
_cell.angle_gamma   90.00
#
_symmetry.space_group_name_H-M   'P 1'
#
loop_
_entity.id
_entity.type
_entity.pdbx_description
1 polymer ?
#
loop_
_entity_poly.entity_id
_entity_poly.type
_entity_poly.pdbx_seq_one_letter_code
_entity_poly.pdbx_strand_id
1 'polypeptide(L)'
;VFALLYCNTFPDVSPGSAGSVRYLPQHLARAMRDTISRVWPDETAAAILRAELLGDRSGIGTALSSRFSEAGVSHLFAVSGLHCAFLLTLLSLLVGPQRRRLLAAVGIAVLTVYMFMVGLTPSVVRACIMQFFLLLAPLFLRDADPPTSLASALLVILLWNPYAAQSVSLQLSFGAMLGLILVTPRVHDFFAGRIRPRKKPVRAAVSFLLSTLCSTLGAMVFTVPLTAYYFGVFSTVAPLTSLLCIPLASWNFMA
;
A
#
# COMPACT_ATOMS: atom_id res chain seq x y z
N VAL A 1 -13.43 6.17 15.05
CA VAL A 1 -12.96 6.74 16.31
C VAL A 1 -12.21 5.65 17.03
N PHE A 2 -10.87 5.67 16.95
CA PHE A 2 -10.06 4.84 17.85
C PHE A 2 -10.05 5.56 19.20
N ALA A 3 -10.85 5.09 20.14
CA ALA A 3 -10.76 5.54 21.51
C ALA A 3 -9.43 5.03 22.07
N LEU A 4 -8.53 5.94 22.43
CA LEU A 4 -7.40 5.65 23.28
C LEU A 4 -7.96 5.39 24.69
N LEU A 5 -8.07 4.10 25.04
CA LEU A 5 -8.39 3.69 26.40
C LEU A 5 -7.12 3.87 27.25
N TYR A 6 -7.09 4.91 28.07
CA TYR A 6 -6.12 5.03 29.16
C TYR A 6 -6.62 4.17 30.34
N CYS A 7 -6.02 3.00 30.50
CA CYS A 7 -6.24 2.19 31.70
C CYS A 7 -5.22 2.58 32.76
N ASN A 8 -5.69 3.08 33.90
CA ASN A 8 -4.84 3.36 35.09
C ASN A 8 -4.46 2.10 35.88
N THR A 9 -5.00 0.94 35.51
CA THR A 9 -4.67 -0.37 36.07
C THR A 9 -4.24 -1.29 34.97
N PHE A 10 -3.22 -2.11 35.24
CA PHE A 10 -2.79 -3.15 34.26
C PHE A 10 -3.99 -4.07 33.98
N PRO A 11 -4.43 -4.21 32.72
CA PRO A 11 -5.52 -5.12 32.42
C PRO A 11 -5.08 -6.55 32.79
N ASP A 12 -5.97 -7.25 33.48
CA ASP A 12 -5.78 -8.67 33.77
C ASP A 12 -5.85 -9.44 32.44
N VAL A 13 -4.70 -9.77 31.88
CA VAL A 13 -4.60 -10.44 30.58
C VAL A 13 -4.72 -11.93 30.83
N SER A 14 -5.93 -12.46 30.80
CA SER A 14 -6.13 -13.91 30.77
C SER A 14 -5.70 -14.46 29.39
N PRO A 15 -4.94 -15.57 29.35
CA PRO A 15 -4.60 -16.21 28.09
C PRO A 15 -5.88 -16.68 27.38
N GLY A 16 -6.23 -16.02 26.28
CA GLY A 16 -7.36 -16.44 25.44
C GLY A 16 -7.09 -17.80 24.81
N SER A 17 -8.15 -18.56 24.51
CA SER A 17 -8.00 -19.87 23.86
C SER A 17 -7.32 -19.72 22.51
N ALA A 18 -6.10 -20.24 22.39
CA ALA A 18 -5.22 -20.12 21.23
C ALA A 18 -5.79 -20.76 19.94
N GLY A 19 -6.91 -21.48 20.02
CA GLY A 19 -7.46 -22.25 18.91
C GLY A 19 -8.62 -21.59 18.15
N SER A 20 -8.99 -20.35 18.46
CA SER A 20 -10.10 -19.70 17.77
C SER A 20 -9.66 -19.15 16.40
N VAL A 21 -10.44 -19.45 15.36
CA VAL A 21 -10.26 -18.93 13.97
C VAL A 21 -10.16 -17.39 13.95
N ARG A 22 -10.73 -16.72 14.94
CA ARG A 22 -10.65 -15.27 15.13
C ARG A 22 -9.21 -14.75 15.25
N TYR A 23 -8.30 -15.56 15.79
CA TYR A 23 -6.88 -15.19 15.97
C TYR A 23 -5.97 -15.69 14.85
N LEU A 24 -6.53 -16.34 13.82
CA LEU A 24 -5.76 -16.82 12.65
C LEU A 24 -4.86 -15.73 12.03
N PRO A 25 -5.32 -14.50 11.76
CA PRO A 25 -4.46 -13.46 11.18
C PRO A 25 -3.28 -13.11 12.08
N GLN A 26 -3.49 -13.09 13.40
CA GLN A 26 -2.44 -12.78 14.37
C GLN A 26 -1.42 -13.92 14.48
N HIS A 27 -1.86 -15.18 14.38
CA HIS A 27 -0.96 -16.33 14.33
C HIS A 27 -0.12 -16.34 13.06
N LEU A 28 -0.71 -16.00 11.91
CA LEU A 28 0.01 -15.85 10.65
C LEU A 28 1.04 -14.71 10.73
N ALA A 29 0.66 -13.55 11.30
CA ALA A 29 1.58 -12.43 11.49
C ALA A 29 2.77 -12.80 12.39
N ARG A 30 2.53 -13.55 13.48
CA ARG A 30 3.60 -14.05 14.35
C ARG A 30 4.50 -15.03 13.61
N ALA A 31 3.92 -16.03 12.94
CA ALA A 31 4.69 -17.00 12.16
C ALA A 31 5.57 -16.34 11.09
N MET A 32 5.05 -15.30 10.41
CA MET A 32 5.84 -14.52 9.46
C MET A 32 6.99 -13.76 10.14
N ARG A 33 6.73 -13.10 11.27
CA ARG A 33 7.80 -12.43 12.04
C ARG A 33 8.91 -13.38 12.44
N ASP A 34 8.53 -14.55 12.98
CA ASP A 34 9.48 -15.58 13.43
C ASP A 34 10.28 -16.14 12.26
N THR A 35 9.63 -16.33 11.12
CA THR A 35 10.30 -16.80 9.90
C THR A 35 11.29 -15.77 9.38
N ILE A 36 10.90 -14.49 9.29
CA ILE A 36 11.79 -13.40 8.86
C ILE A 36 13.01 -13.32 9.78
N SER A 37 12.81 -13.34 11.10
CA SER A 37 13.90 -13.25 12.07
C SER A 37 14.82 -14.48 12.05
N ARG A 38 14.32 -15.64 11.60
CA ARG A 38 15.11 -16.87 11.47
C ARG A 38 15.91 -16.92 10.17
N VAL A 39 15.33 -16.44 9.07
CA VAL A 39 15.96 -16.47 7.74
C VAL A 39 16.99 -15.36 7.58
N TRP A 40 16.72 -14.18 8.17
CA TRP A 40 17.61 -13.02 8.11
C TRP A 40 18.29 -12.79 9.47
N PRO A 41 19.57 -13.18 9.61
CA PRO A 41 20.35 -12.99 10.85
C PRO A 41 20.66 -11.51 11.12
N ASP A 42 20.71 -10.66 10.08
CA ASP A 42 20.87 -9.21 10.24
C ASP A 42 19.57 -8.60 10.77
N GLU A 43 19.64 -8.12 12.01
CA GLU A 43 18.51 -7.54 12.72
C GLU A 43 17.94 -6.29 12.01
N THR A 44 18.81 -5.52 11.33
CA THR A 44 18.40 -4.33 10.57
C THR A 44 17.62 -4.73 9.32
N ALA A 45 18.10 -5.70 8.55
CA ALA A 45 17.41 -6.23 7.38
C ALA A 45 16.07 -6.88 7.76
N ALA A 46 16.05 -7.69 8.83
CA ALA A 46 14.83 -8.28 9.34
C ALA A 46 13.81 -7.24 9.82
N ALA A 47 14.26 -6.15 10.45
CA ALA A 47 13.39 -5.04 10.88
C ALA A 47 12.78 -4.31 9.68
N ILE A 48 13.55 -4.05 8.63
CA ILE A 48 13.08 -3.44 7.38
C ILE A 48 12.01 -4.34 6.72
N LEU A 49 12.28 -5.63 6.60
CA LEU A 49 11.31 -6.60 6.03
C LEU A 49 10.03 -6.69 6.85
N ARG A 50 10.13 -6.71 8.19
CA ARG A 50 8.94 -6.70 9.06
C ARG A 50 8.13 -5.42 8.90
N ALA A 51 8.80 -4.27 8.78
CA ALA A 51 8.11 -3.01 8.55
C ALA A 51 7.44 -2.97 7.18
N GLU A 52 8.10 -3.46 6.15
CA GLU A 52 7.57 -3.50 4.78
C GLU A 52 6.40 -4.48 4.65
N LEU A 53 6.53 -5.71 5.13
CA LEU A 53 5.51 -6.76 4.94
C LEU A 53 4.35 -6.69 5.93
N LEU A 54 4.64 -6.36 7.19
CA LEU A 54 3.66 -6.40 8.29
C LEU A 54 3.34 -5.03 8.87
N GLY A 55 4.01 -3.96 8.41
CA GLY A 55 3.86 -2.62 8.96
C GLY A 55 4.46 -2.46 10.37
N ASP A 56 5.23 -3.44 10.83
CA ASP A 56 5.83 -3.46 12.16
C ASP A 56 7.15 -2.67 12.17
N ARG A 57 7.09 -1.43 12.63
CA ARG A 57 8.24 -0.51 12.67
C ARG A 57 9.01 -0.56 14.00
N SER A 58 8.66 -1.44 14.90
CA SER A 58 9.24 -1.49 16.25
C SER A 58 10.75 -1.74 16.27
N GLY A 59 11.27 -2.43 15.22
CA GLY A 59 12.70 -2.68 15.07
C GLY A 59 13.48 -1.61 14.30
N ILE A 60 12.82 -0.56 13.76
CA ILE A 60 13.51 0.50 13.02
C ILE A 60 13.98 1.58 13.99
N GLY A 61 15.29 1.73 14.12
CA GLY A 61 15.88 2.78 14.95
C GLY A 61 15.55 4.19 14.44
N THR A 62 15.52 5.17 15.37
CA THR A 62 15.18 6.58 15.06
C THR A 62 16.10 7.18 14.00
N ALA A 63 17.41 6.87 14.03
CA ALA A 63 18.39 7.34 13.06
C ALA A 63 18.13 6.83 11.64
N LEU A 64 17.65 5.60 11.49
CA LEU A 64 17.31 5.03 10.20
C LEU A 64 15.98 5.61 9.69
N SER A 65 15.01 5.75 10.59
CA SER A 65 13.71 6.36 10.28
C SER A 65 13.85 7.82 9.80
N SER A 66 14.72 8.63 10.43
CA SER A 66 14.98 10.01 9.98
C SER A 66 15.60 10.07 8.59
N ARG A 67 16.60 9.22 8.29
CA ARG A 67 17.22 9.15 6.96
C ARG A 67 16.23 8.79 5.85
N PHE A 68 15.30 7.85 6.12
CA PHE A 68 14.25 7.52 5.16
C PHE A 68 13.23 8.65 4.98
N SER A 69 12.96 9.40 6.05
CA SER A 69 12.10 10.58 6.00
C SER A 69 12.73 11.70 5.17
N GLU A 70 14.01 11.99 5.36
CA GLU A 70 14.78 12.96 4.59
C GLU A 70 14.84 12.58 3.10
N ALA A 71 15.01 11.28 2.81
CA ALA A 71 14.99 10.77 1.45
C ALA A 71 13.58 10.77 0.81
N GLY A 72 12.51 11.07 1.59
CA GLY A 72 11.13 11.10 1.11
C GLY A 72 10.52 9.72 0.86
N VAL A 73 11.16 8.64 1.34
CA VAL A 73 10.73 7.25 1.10
C VAL A 73 10.13 6.55 2.33
N SER A 74 9.88 7.28 3.41
CA SER A 74 9.23 6.74 4.62
C SER A 74 7.85 6.13 4.37
N HIS A 75 7.20 6.49 3.26
CA HIS A 75 5.93 5.90 2.85
C HIS A 75 6.04 4.41 2.44
N LEU A 76 7.24 3.92 2.09
CA LEU A 76 7.47 2.51 1.75
C LEU A 76 7.31 1.58 2.96
N PHE A 77 7.61 2.09 4.18
CA PHE A 77 7.41 1.33 5.43
C PHE A 77 5.99 1.41 5.97
N ALA A 78 5.13 2.20 5.36
CA ALA A 78 3.71 2.15 5.65
C ALA A 78 3.09 1.12 4.72
N VAL A 79 2.48 0.09 5.29
CA VAL A 79 1.68 -0.82 4.47
C VAL A 79 0.63 0.00 3.73
N SER A 80 0.67 -0.10 2.41
CA SER A 80 -0.03 0.79 1.50
C SER A 80 -0.81 -0.01 0.44
N GLY A 81 -1.50 0.70 -0.44
CA GLY A 81 -2.16 0.11 -1.59
C GLY A 81 -1.24 -0.69 -2.51
N LEU A 82 0.07 -0.38 -2.53
CA LEU A 82 1.06 -1.11 -3.29
C LEU A 82 1.19 -2.56 -2.80
N HIS A 83 1.22 -2.79 -1.49
CA HIS A 83 1.27 -4.12 -0.89
C HIS A 83 0.02 -4.95 -1.24
N CYS A 84 -1.16 -4.33 -1.17
CA CYS A 84 -2.40 -4.97 -1.60
C CYS A 84 -2.37 -5.34 -3.09
N ALA A 85 -1.83 -4.46 -3.94
CA ALA A 85 -1.68 -4.70 -5.37
C ALA A 85 -0.70 -5.85 -5.67
N PHE A 86 0.42 -5.93 -4.97
CA PHE A 86 1.36 -7.05 -5.09
C PHE A 86 0.74 -8.37 -4.68
N LEU A 87 0.04 -8.40 -3.56
CA LEU A 87 -0.65 -9.59 -3.09
C LEU A 87 -1.66 -10.10 -4.13
N LEU A 88 -2.44 -9.19 -4.73
CA LEU A 88 -3.37 -9.52 -5.80
C LEU A 88 -2.67 -9.94 -7.09
N THR A 89 -1.54 -9.34 -7.42
CA THR A 89 -0.73 -9.74 -8.58
C THR A 89 -0.21 -11.16 -8.40
N LEU A 90 0.38 -11.46 -7.24
CA LEU A 90 0.83 -12.81 -6.92
C LEU A 90 -0.31 -13.82 -6.98
N LEU A 91 -1.46 -13.47 -6.39
CA LEU A 91 -2.65 -14.31 -6.46
C LEU A 91 -3.13 -14.52 -7.90
N SER A 92 -3.05 -13.49 -8.76
CA SER A 92 -3.42 -13.59 -10.17
C SER A 92 -2.50 -14.52 -10.97
N LEU A 93 -1.22 -14.59 -10.59
CA LEU A 93 -0.26 -15.54 -11.17
C LEU A 93 -0.59 -16.98 -10.78
N LEU A 94 -1.03 -17.20 -9.54
CA LEU A 94 -1.38 -18.54 -9.02
C LEU A 94 -2.73 -19.04 -9.57
N VAL A 95 -3.75 -18.20 -9.58
CA VAL A 95 -5.12 -18.56 -9.99
C VAL A 95 -5.29 -18.53 -11.52
N GLY A 96 -4.49 -17.70 -12.18
CA GLY A 96 -4.59 -17.42 -13.61
C GLY A 96 -5.57 -16.27 -13.91
N PRO A 97 -5.21 -15.38 -14.88
CA PRO A 97 -5.98 -14.17 -15.18
C PRO A 97 -7.35 -14.43 -15.81
N GLN A 98 -7.56 -15.65 -16.32
CA GLN A 98 -8.82 -16.04 -16.98
C GLN A 98 -9.95 -16.31 -15.98
N ARG A 99 -9.65 -16.68 -14.74
CA ARG A 99 -10.63 -16.99 -13.69
C ARG A 99 -10.99 -15.76 -12.85
N ARG A 100 -11.42 -14.69 -13.51
CA ARG A 100 -11.68 -13.38 -12.88
C ARG A 100 -12.58 -13.45 -11.64
N ARG A 101 -13.64 -14.26 -11.66
CA ARG A 101 -14.57 -14.41 -10.50
C ARG A 101 -13.89 -15.10 -9.31
N LEU A 102 -13.14 -16.16 -9.58
CA LEU A 102 -12.41 -16.87 -8.53
C LEU A 102 -11.32 -15.96 -7.93
N LEU A 103 -10.59 -15.25 -8.78
CA LEU A 103 -9.59 -14.26 -8.36
C LEU A 103 -10.23 -13.17 -7.49
N ALA A 104 -11.42 -12.69 -7.85
CA ALA A 104 -12.11 -11.68 -7.07
C ALA A 104 -12.54 -12.22 -5.69
N ALA A 105 -13.17 -13.39 -5.62
CA ALA A 105 -13.61 -13.99 -4.37
C ALA A 105 -12.43 -14.31 -3.43
N VAL A 106 -11.39 -14.98 -3.95
CA VAL A 106 -10.20 -15.32 -3.17
C VAL A 106 -9.41 -14.05 -2.81
N GLY A 107 -9.33 -13.07 -3.72
CA GLY A 107 -8.68 -11.79 -3.48
C GLY A 107 -9.30 -11.00 -2.34
N ILE A 108 -10.62 -10.93 -2.28
CA ILE A 108 -11.34 -10.29 -1.16
C ILE A 108 -11.03 -11.01 0.16
N ALA A 109 -11.05 -12.35 0.17
CA ALA A 109 -10.76 -13.13 1.37
C ALA A 109 -9.30 -12.91 1.84
N VAL A 110 -8.33 -12.96 0.92
CA VAL A 110 -6.91 -12.77 1.20
C VAL A 110 -6.63 -11.35 1.72
N LEU A 111 -7.19 -10.32 1.07
CA LEU A 111 -7.04 -8.93 1.52
C LEU A 111 -7.69 -8.70 2.88
N THR A 112 -8.82 -9.34 3.16
CA THR A 112 -9.47 -9.26 4.47
C THR A 112 -8.56 -9.85 5.55
N VAL A 113 -8.01 -11.05 5.34
CA VAL A 113 -7.06 -11.67 6.29
C VAL A 113 -5.82 -10.78 6.46
N TYR A 114 -5.27 -10.26 5.37
CA TYR A 114 -4.10 -9.37 5.40
C TYR A 114 -4.38 -8.07 6.18
N MET A 115 -5.54 -7.45 5.99
CA MET A 115 -5.96 -6.26 6.71
C MET A 115 -5.98 -6.49 8.24
N PHE A 116 -6.49 -7.64 8.69
CA PHE A 116 -6.47 -8.01 10.11
C PHE A 116 -5.07 -8.40 10.60
N MET A 117 -4.23 -8.97 9.74
CA MET A 117 -2.85 -9.35 10.06
C MET A 117 -1.96 -8.13 10.31
N VAL A 118 -2.13 -7.07 9.53
CA VAL A 118 -1.38 -5.80 9.65
C VAL A 118 -1.93 -4.89 10.74
N GLY A 119 -3.13 -5.17 11.28
CA GLY A 119 -3.68 -4.46 12.46
C GLY A 119 -4.63 -3.31 12.13
N LEU A 120 -5.36 -3.36 11.03
CA LEU A 120 -6.42 -2.40 10.67
C LEU A 120 -5.96 -0.94 10.64
N THR A 121 -4.73 -0.69 10.21
CA THR A 121 -4.25 0.68 10.06
C THR A 121 -5.11 1.44 9.04
N PRO A 122 -5.40 2.75 9.24
CA PRO A 122 -6.27 3.51 8.34
C PRO A 122 -5.84 3.46 6.87
N SER A 123 -4.53 3.39 6.61
CA SER A 123 -3.99 3.29 5.25
C SER A 123 -4.36 1.98 4.57
N VAL A 124 -4.20 0.85 5.29
CA VAL A 124 -4.52 -0.49 4.78
C VAL A 124 -6.02 -0.66 4.58
N VAL A 125 -6.83 -0.20 5.54
CA VAL A 125 -8.29 -0.27 5.44
C VAL A 125 -8.78 0.46 4.18
N ARG A 126 -8.28 1.67 3.93
CA ARG A 126 -8.62 2.43 2.70
C ARG A 126 -8.22 1.68 1.44
N ALA A 127 -6.98 1.18 1.40
CA ALA A 127 -6.47 0.43 0.26
C ALA A 127 -7.30 -0.84 -0.01
N CYS A 128 -7.65 -1.59 1.03
CA CYS A 128 -8.48 -2.78 0.90
C CYS A 128 -9.90 -2.43 0.42
N ILE A 129 -10.53 -1.38 0.95
CA ILE A 129 -11.86 -0.95 0.49
C ILE A 129 -11.83 -0.60 -1.01
N MET A 130 -10.84 0.18 -1.45
CA MET A 130 -10.68 0.50 -2.88
C MET A 130 -10.52 -0.76 -3.73
N GLN A 131 -9.67 -1.69 -3.29
CA GLN A 131 -9.44 -2.94 -4.00
C GLN A 131 -10.69 -3.85 -3.99
N PHE A 132 -11.49 -3.83 -2.92
CA PHE A 132 -12.75 -4.57 -2.89
C PHE A 132 -13.71 -4.08 -3.97
N PHE A 133 -13.85 -2.77 -4.18
CA PHE A 133 -14.69 -2.26 -5.26
C PHE A 133 -14.17 -2.67 -6.64
N LEU A 134 -12.86 -2.66 -6.87
CA LEU A 134 -12.26 -3.15 -8.13
C LEU A 134 -12.49 -4.65 -8.33
N LEU A 135 -12.39 -5.44 -7.27
CA LEU A 135 -12.60 -6.90 -7.32
C LEU A 135 -14.09 -7.28 -7.40
N LEU A 136 -15.00 -6.45 -6.87
CA LEU A 136 -16.43 -6.69 -6.97
C LEU A 136 -16.96 -6.51 -8.39
N ALA A 137 -16.39 -5.59 -9.19
CA ALA A 137 -16.84 -5.31 -10.54
C ALA A 137 -16.94 -6.57 -11.44
N PRO A 138 -15.94 -7.47 -11.52
CA PRO A 138 -16.03 -8.72 -12.27
C PRO A 138 -17.09 -9.70 -11.73
N LEU A 139 -17.40 -9.65 -10.44
CA LEU A 139 -18.46 -10.51 -9.84
C LEU A 139 -19.85 -10.08 -10.33
N PHE A 140 -20.05 -8.78 -10.55
CA PHE A 140 -21.27 -8.21 -11.10
C PHE A 140 -21.28 -8.09 -12.63
N LEU A 141 -20.33 -8.73 -13.33
CA LEU A 141 -20.18 -8.67 -14.79
C LEU A 141 -19.98 -7.24 -15.31
N ARG A 142 -19.34 -6.37 -14.53
CA ARG A 142 -18.98 -5.01 -14.91
C ARG A 142 -17.47 -4.87 -15.08
N ASP A 143 -17.07 -3.94 -15.91
CA ASP A 143 -15.65 -3.56 -16.02
C ASP A 143 -15.24 -2.78 -14.76
N ALA A 144 -14.01 -3.04 -14.32
CA ALA A 144 -13.44 -2.33 -13.18
C ALA A 144 -13.11 -0.89 -13.59
N ASP A 145 -13.74 0.07 -12.95
CA ASP A 145 -13.52 1.51 -13.17
C ASP A 145 -12.84 2.13 -11.95
N PRO A 146 -11.54 2.51 -12.05
CA PRO A 146 -10.80 3.06 -10.93
C PRO A 146 -11.40 4.35 -10.33
N PRO A 147 -11.89 5.34 -11.13
CA PRO A 147 -12.54 6.52 -10.57
C PRO A 147 -13.78 6.20 -9.73
N THR A 148 -14.65 5.33 -10.23
CA THR A 148 -15.86 4.89 -9.52
C THR A 148 -15.50 4.13 -8.24
N SER A 149 -14.48 3.26 -8.29
CA SER A 149 -13.99 2.53 -7.11
C SER A 149 -13.43 3.48 -6.05
N LEU A 150 -12.69 4.51 -6.46
CA LEU A 150 -12.17 5.55 -5.58
C LEU A 150 -13.31 6.34 -4.90
N ALA A 151 -14.28 6.80 -5.69
CA ALA A 151 -15.43 7.55 -5.19
C ALA A 151 -16.29 6.71 -4.24
N SER A 152 -16.54 5.44 -4.58
CA SER A 152 -17.30 4.51 -3.74
C SER A 152 -16.60 4.22 -2.42
N ALA A 153 -15.27 4.03 -2.45
CA ALA A 153 -14.49 3.83 -1.25
C ALA A 153 -14.52 5.07 -0.33
N LEU A 154 -14.41 6.27 -0.92
CA LEU A 154 -14.52 7.52 -0.16
C LEU A 154 -15.89 7.65 0.49
N LEU A 155 -16.97 7.37 -0.27
CA LEU A 155 -18.33 7.42 0.24
C LEU A 155 -18.53 6.47 1.43
N VAL A 156 -18.10 5.22 1.33
CA VAL A 156 -18.20 4.24 2.43
C VAL A 156 -17.44 4.70 3.67
N ILE A 157 -16.22 5.21 3.51
CA ILE A 157 -15.41 5.69 4.63
C ILE A 157 -16.07 6.89 5.31
N LEU A 158 -16.61 7.84 4.55
CA LEU A 158 -17.26 9.04 5.08
C LEU A 158 -18.64 8.74 5.71
N LEU A 159 -19.38 7.77 5.19
CA LEU A 159 -20.62 7.31 5.82
C LEU A 159 -20.35 6.62 7.16
N TRP A 160 -19.23 5.87 7.26
CA TRP A 160 -18.84 5.24 8.52
C TRP A 160 -18.33 6.26 9.54
N ASN A 161 -17.49 7.20 9.08
CA ASN A 161 -16.90 8.22 9.93
C ASN A 161 -16.74 9.53 9.14
N PRO A 162 -17.68 10.49 9.26
CA PRO A 162 -17.60 11.78 8.58
C PRO A 162 -16.35 12.60 8.94
N TYR A 163 -15.87 12.47 10.17
CA TYR A 163 -14.66 13.16 10.63
C TYR A 163 -13.38 12.67 9.94
N ALA A 164 -13.43 11.52 9.27
CA ALA A 164 -12.31 11.03 8.49
C ALA A 164 -11.89 12.01 7.38
N ALA A 165 -12.81 12.86 6.88
CA ALA A 165 -12.51 13.89 5.89
C ALA A 165 -11.42 14.87 6.33
N GLN A 166 -11.33 15.15 7.63
CA GLN A 166 -10.31 16.04 8.21
C GLN A 166 -8.97 15.34 8.44
N SER A 167 -8.90 14.02 8.26
CA SER A 167 -7.67 13.27 8.43
C SER A 167 -6.69 13.55 7.29
N VAL A 168 -5.53 14.12 7.61
CA VAL A 168 -4.43 14.35 6.66
C VAL A 168 -4.05 13.07 5.92
N SER A 169 -4.04 11.94 6.62
CA SER A 169 -3.74 10.64 6.04
C SER A 169 -4.75 10.20 4.98
N LEU A 170 -6.05 10.51 5.17
CA LEU A 170 -7.08 10.24 4.16
C LEU A 170 -6.87 11.15 2.94
N GLN A 171 -6.72 12.45 3.16
CA GLN A 171 -6.55 13.43 2.09
C GLN A 171 -5.33 13.13 1.23
N LEU A 172 -4.17 12.80 1.84
CA LEU A 172 -2.97 12.41 1.12
C LEU A 172 -3.16 11.13 0.31
N SER A 173 -3.79 10.11 0.89
CA SER A 173 -4.01 8.84 0.22
C SER A 173 -4.97 8.97 -0.98
N PHE A 174 -6.09 9.66 -0.80
CA PHE A 174 -7.05 9.88 -1.88
C PHE A 174 -6.53 10.87 -2.92
N GLY A 175 -5.80 11.90 -2.50
CA GLY A 175 -5.12 12.83 -3.39
C GLY A 175 -4.09 12.13 -4.28
N ALA A 176 -3.25 11.25 -3.71
CA ALA A 176 -2.32 10.43 -4.48
C ALA A 176 -3.02 9.56 -5.52
N MET A 177 -4.08 8.84 -5.12
CA MET A 177 -4.85 7.99 -6.03
C MET A 177 -5.55 8.79 -7.13
N LEU A 178 -6.11 9.95 -6.78
CA LEU A 178 -6.71 10.85 -7.76
C LEU A 178 -5.67 11.31 -8.80
N GLY A 179 -4.48 11.65 -8.36
CA GLY A 179 -3.35 12.00 -9.23
C GLY A 179 -2.93 10.83 -10.14
N LEU A 180 -2.86 9.62 -9.59
CA LEU A 180 -2.58 8.41 -10.38
C LEU A 180 -3.64 8.15 -11.44
N ILE A 181 -4.91 8.35 -11.13
CA ILE A 181 -6.02 8.08 -12.06
C ILE A 181 -6.14 9.18 -13.13
N LEU A 182 -6.03 10.45 -12.74
CA LEU A 182 -6.32 11.57 -13.64
C LEU A 182 -5.09 12.10 -14.37
N VAL A 183 -3.95 12.18 -13.69
CA VAL A 183 -2.75 12.86 -14.20
C VAL A 183 -1.81 11.89 -14.88
N THR A 184 -1.57 10.72 -14.27
CA THR A 184 -0.58 9.75 -14.79
C THR A 184 -0.84 9.34 -16.25
N PRO A 185 -2.07 9.00 -16.69
CA PRO A 185 -2.29 8.61 -18.09
C PRO A 185 -1.94 9.74 -19.06
N ARG A 186 -2.34 10.96 -18.74
CA ARG A 186 -2.08 12.14 -19.60
C ARG A 186 -0.59 12.44 -19.74
N VAL A 187 0.13 12.39 -18.62
CA VAL A 187 1.59 12.61 -18.60
C VAL A 187 2.30 11.48 -19.33
N HIS A 188 1.89 10.23 -19.11
CA HIS A 188 2.44 9.07 -19.79
C HIS A 188 2.25 9.16 -21.32
N ASP A 189 1.06 9.47 -21.79
CA ASP A 189 0.76 9.57 -23.23
C ASP A 189 1.57 10.67 -23.91
N PHE A 190 1.75 11.82 -23.21
CA PHE A 190 2.57 12.91 -23.70
C PHE A 190 4.03 12.50 -23.91
N PHE A 191 4.63 11.75 -23.00
CA PHE A 191 6.02 11.29 -23.10
C PHE A 191 6.17 10.05 -23.96
N ALA A 192 5.25 9.09 -23.91
CA ALA A 192 5.30 7.86 -24.67
C ALA A 192 5.25 8.12 -26.20
N GLY A 193 4.55 9.19 -26.62
CA GLY A 193 4.54 9.62 -28.02
C GLY A 193 5.90 10.10 -28.53
N ARG A 194 6.79 10.59 -27.63
CA ARG A 194 8.11 11.15 -27.97
C ARG A 194 9.25 10.14 -27.88
N ILE A 195 9.11 9.11 -27.02
CA ILE A 195 10.17 8.14 -26.71
C ILE A 195 9.82 6.80 -27.33
N ARG A 196 10.39 6.50 -28.51
CA ARG A 196 10.18 5.20 -29.21
C ARG A 196 11.50 4.46 -29.43
N PRO A 197 12.01 3.71 -28.44
CA PRO A 197 13.22 2.92 -28.62
C PRO A 197 13.01 1.81 -29.65
N ARG A 198 14.01 1.60 -30.54
CA ARG A 198 13.93 0.58 -31.61
C ARG A 198 14.09 -0.86 -31.10
N LYS A 199 14.86 -1.09 -30.02
CA LYS A 199 15.18 -2.43 -29.51
C LYS A 199 14.14 -2.87 -28.45
N LYS A 200 13.58 -4.07 -28.56
CA LYS A 200 12.55 -4.62 -27.65
C LYS A 200 12.93 -4.56 -26.15
N PRO A 201 14.13 -5.01 -25.70
CA PRO A 201 14.47 -4.98 -24.27
C PRO A 201 14.64 -3.54 -23.76
N VAL A 202 15.22 -2.64 -24.57
CA VAL A 202 15.36 -1.21 -24.21
C VAL A 202 13.99 -0.55 -24.12
N ARG A 203 13.07 -0.91 -25.00
CA ARG A 203 11.69 -0.41 -24.97
C ARG A 203 10.96 -0.80 -23.68
N ALA A 204 11.11 -2.04 -23.22
CA ALA A 204 10.50 -2.50 -21.96
C ALA A 204 11.07 -1.74 -20.76
N ALA A 205 12.38 -1.59 -20.67
CA ALA A 205 13.04 -0.86 -19.59
C ALA A 205 12.63 0.63 -19.58
N VAL A 206 12.65 1.28 -20.75
CA VAL A 206 12.25 2.70 -20.86
C VAL A 206 10.76 2.87 -20.54
N SER A 207 9.89 1.97 -21.00
CA SER A 207 8.46 2.01 -20.66
C SER A 207 8.22 1.86 -19.16
N PHE A 208 8.93 0.96 -18.50
CA PHE A 208 8.85 0.77 -17.05
C PHE A 208 9.31 2.03 -16.28
N LEU A 209 10.47 2.56 -16.63
CA LEU A 209 10.99 3.79 -16.02
C LEU A 209 10.05 4.98 -16.25
N LEU A 210 9.54 5.13 -17.47
CA LEU A 210 8.60 6.18 -17.80
C LEU A 210 7.30 6.05 -17.02
N SER A 211 6.73 4.84 -16.93
CA SER A 211 5.51 4.60 -16.14
C SER A 211 5.72 4.95 -14.67
N THR A 212 6.85 4.55 -14.08
CA THR A 212 7.16 4.83 -12.67
C THR A 212 7.31 6.33 -12.42
N LEU A 213 8.03 7.05 -13.30
CA LEU A 213 8.16 8.52 -13.21
C LEU A 213 6.81 9.22 -13.36
N CYS A 214 6.01 8.85 -14.37
CA CYS A 214 4.71 9.44 -14.60
C CYS A 214 3.75 9.19 -13.43
N SER A 215 3.80 8.00 -12.83
CA SER A 215 2.99 7.67 -11.65
C SER A 215 3.41 8.49 -10.43
N THR A 216 4.72 8.64 -10.20
CA THR A 216 5.22 9.46 -9.10
C THR A 216 4.83 10.93 -9.29
N LEU A 217 5.05 11.48 -10.48
CA LEU A 217 4.65 12.86 -10.80
C LEU A 217 3.14 13.05 -10.68
N GLY A 218 2.35 12.11 -11.18
CA GLY A 218 0.89 12.14 -11.08
C GLY A 218 0.42 12.19 -9.63
N ALA A 219 0.94 11.33 -8.76
CA ALA A 219 0.62 11.35 -7.34
C ALA A 219 1.05 12.67 -6.68
N MET A 220 2.23 13.21 -7.01
CA MET A 220 2.78 14.43 -6.42
C MET A 220 1.95 15.69 -6.71
N VAL A 221 1.24 15.76 -7.82
CA VAL A 221 0.41 16.93 -8.16
C VAL A 221 -0.57 17.28 -7.05
N PHE A 222 -1.16 16.28 -6.40
CA PHE A 222 -2.09 16.49 -5.30
C PHE A 222 -1.45 16.36 -3.92
N THR A 223 -0.41 15.54 -3.78
CA THR A 223 0.20 15.31 -2.46
C THR A 223 1.16 16.42 -2.04
N VAL A 224 1.90 17.04 -2.97
CA VAL A 224 2.84 18.12 -2.65
C VAL A 224 2.16 19.35 -2.03
N PRO A 225 1.05 19.87 -2.61
CA PRO A 225 0.34 21.00 -1.98
C PRO A 225 -0.17 20.66 -0.57
N LEU A 226 -0.69 19.43 -0.37
CA LEU A 226 -1.18 18.98 0.92
C LEU A 226 -0.04 18.83 1.94
N THR A 227 1.08 18.23 1.54
CA THR A 227 2.25 18.08 2.42
C THR A 227 2.86 19.42 2.78
N ALA A 228 2.97 20.34 1.84
CA ALA A 228 3.43 21.69 2.10
C ALA A 228 2.51 22.43 3.08
N TYR A 229 1.19 22.28 2.92
CA TYR A 229 0.22 22.93 3.80
C TYR A 229 0.24 22.36 5.23
N TYR A 230 0.29 21.03 5.39
CA TYR A 230 0.19 20.40 6.72
C TYR A 230 1.52 20.28 7.44
N PHE A 231 2.62 20.08 6.71
CA PHE A 231 3.94 19.77 7.31
C PHE A 231 4.98 20.86 7.07
N GLY A 232 4.70 21.84 6.21
CA GLY A 232 5.62 22.94 5.89
C GLY A 232 6.89 22.53 5.12
N VAL A 233 7.01 21.25 4.77
CA VAL A 233 8.16 20.68 4.07
C VAL A 233 7.73 19.74 2.95
N PHE A 234 8.51 19.69 1.89
CA PHE A 234 8.39 18.69 0.84
C PHE A 234 9.76 18.28 0.32
N SER A 235 9.90 17.02 -0.03
CA SER A 235 11.16 16.52 -0.59
C SER A 235 11.16 16.67 -2.12
N THR A 236 12.05 17.49 -2.64
CA THR A 236 12.28 17.64 -4.10
C THR A 236 12.95 16.42 -4.69
N VAL A 237 13.63 15.62 -3.87
CA VAL A 237 14.38 14.42 -4.28
C VAL A 237 13.45 13.19 -4.34
N ALA A 238 12.27 13.25 -3.74
CA ALA A 238 11.30 12.14 -3.66
C ALA A 238 10.98 11.45 -5.02
N PRO A 239 10.84 12.14 -6.16
CA PRO A 239 10.63 11.47 -7.45
C PRO A 239 11.80 10.58 -7.86
N LEU A 240 13.02 11.04 -7.61
CA LEU A 240 14.24 10.31 -7.98
C LEU A 240 14.47 9.11 -7.05
N THR A 241 14.30 9.31 -5.75
CA THR A 241 14.41 8.23 -4.76
C THR A 241 13.32 7.18 -4.94
N SER A 242 12.08 7.58 -5.23
CA SER A 242 10.98 6.67 -5.53
C SER A 242 11.24 5.82 -6.78
N LEU A 243 11.88 6.40 -7.81
CA LEU A 243 12.26 5.68 -9.02
C LEU A 243 13.20 4.51 -8.76
N LEU A 244 14.09 4.65 -7.77
CA LEU A 244 15.03 3.60 -7.36
C LEU A 244 14.42 2.65 -6.32
N CYS A 245 13.71 3.20 -5.33
CA CYS A 245 13.24 2.42 -4.19
C CYS A 245 11.99 1.59 -4.50
N ILE A 246 11.05 2.07 -5.34
CA ILE A 246 9.82 1.31 -5.67
C ILE A 246 10.15 -0.01 -6.38
N PRO A 247 11.02 -0.07 -7.41
CA PRO A 247 11.40 -1.34 -8.03
C PRO A 247 12.09 -2.30 -7.07
N LEU A 248 12.98 -1.77 -6.20
CA LEU A 248 13.68 -2.58 -5.20
C LEU A 248 12.72 -3.16 -4.15
N ALA A 249 11.81 -2.33 -3.62
CA ALA A 249 10.77 -2.77 -2.71
C ALA A 249 9.85 -3.80 -3.37
N SER A 250 9.48 -3.59 -4.63
CA SER A 250 8.68 -4.53 -5.41
C SER A 250 9.36 -5.87 -5.59
N TRP A 251 10.65 -5.86 -5.88
CA TRP A 251 11.47 -7.08 -6.00
C TRP A 251 11.55 -7.82 -4.67
N ASN A 252 11.83 -7.09 -3.59
CA ASN A 252 11.92 -7.64 -2.25
C ASN A 252 10.61 -8.27 -1.76
N PHE A 253 9.47 -7.70 -2.16
CA PHE A 253 8.15 -8.25 -1.84
C PHE A 253 7.81 -9.52 -2.63
N MET A 254 8.40 -9.73 -3.82
CA MET A 254 8.14 -10.87 -4.68
C MET A 254 9.14 -12.03 -4.48
N ALA A 255 10.31 -11.75 -3.89
CA ALA A 255 11.34 -12.74 -3.59
C ALA A 255 11.03 -13.55 -2.33
#